data_684be3ccaa76ab28ad00203debbbc08c
#
_entry.id   684be3ccaa76ab28ad00203debbbc08c
#
_cell.length_a   1.000
_cell.length_b   1.000
_cell.length_c   1.000
_cell.angle_alpha   90.00
_cell.angle_beta   90.00
_cell.angle_gamma   90.00
#
_symmetry.space_group_name_H-M   'P 1'
#
loop_
_entity.id
_entity.type
_entity.pdbx_description
1 polymer ?
#
loop_
_entity_poly.entity_id
_entity_poly.type
_entity_poly.pdbx_seq_one_letter_code
_entity_poly.pdbx_strand_id
1 'polypeptide(L)'
;IYRLDRYRAEIVRMDGFGEKSWQRLWDAIQQSRNTTFERYLISMDIPMIGNTASKVLGRVFHYDLDEFRDAVYGGYDFRQLPDFGETLHNNIHDWFCVEDNFCIWEELQTMMSIQKPAVAEHSENRVQDNPFVGKTIVVTGKVEPYTRDGINDLIESLGAHAGSSVS
;
A
#
# COMPACT_ATOMS: atom_id res chain seq x y z
N ILE A 1 -11.14 15.02 -1.74
CA ILE A 1 -11.92 14.53 -0.59
C ILE A 1 -11.43 15.14 0.73
N TYR A 2 -10.11 15.29 0.96
CA TYR A 2 -9.52 15.77 2.22
C TYR A 2 -9.76 17.27 2.53
N ARG A 3 -10.37 18.01 1.61
CA ARG A 3 -10.82 19.39 1.76
C ARG A 3 -12.34 19.50 1.73
N LEU A 4 -13.06 18.41 1.97
CA LEU A 4 -14.52 18.35 1.89
C LEU A 4 -15.21 19.19 2.97
N ASP A 5 -14.49 19.48 4.06
CA ASP A 5 -14.95 20.36 5.15
C ASP A 5 -15.44 21.74 4.67
N ARG A 6 -14.89 22.23 3.56
CA ARG A 6 -15.30 23.49 2.93
C ARG A 6 -16.78 23.49 2.47
N TYR A 7 -17.30 22.31 2.15
CA TYR A 7 -18.65 22.09 1.65
C TYR A 7 -19.59 21.51 2.70
N ARG A 8 -19.15 21.44 3.98
CA ARG A 8 -19.95 20.86 5.07
C ARG A 8 -21.37 21.40 5.13
N ALA A 9 -21.53 22.75 5.05
CA ALA A 9 -22.84 23.39 5.16
C ALA A 9 -23.81 23.02 4.03
N GLU A 10 -23.28 22.76 2.84
CA GLU A 10 -24.04 22.32 1.68
C GLU A 10 -24.41 20.84 1.80
N ILE A 11 -23.44 20.01 2.16
CA ILE A 11 -23.61 18.54 2.28
C ILE A 11 -24.63 18.19 3.36
N VAL A 12 -24.57 18.85 4.53
CA VAL A 12 -25.50 18.59 5.64
C VAL A 12 -26.96 18.96 5.29
N ARG A 13 -27.16 19.87 4.31
CA ARG A 13 -28.48 20.28 3.83
C ARG A 13 -29.06 19.38 2.74
N MET A 14 -28.24 18.44 2.23
CA MET A 14 -28.72 17.50 1.21
C MET A 14 -29.78 16.58 1.82
N ASP A 15 -30.81 16.25 1.03
CA ASP A 15 -31.85 15.33 1.45
C ASP A 15 -31.29 13.96 1.85
N GLY A 16 -31.70 13.47 3.00
CA GLY A 16 -31.20 12.22 3.57
C GLY A 16 -29.79 12.28 4.17
N PHE A 17 -29.10 13.45 4.17
CA PHE A 17 -27.73 13.61 4.66
C PHE A 17 -27.64 14.65 5.78
N GLY A 18 -27.78 14.27 7.03
CA GLY A 18 -27.72 15.18 8.18
C GLY A 18 -26.35 15.20 8.88
N GLU A 19 -26.28 15.94 9.99
CA GLU A 19 -25.05 16.11 10.80
C GLU A 19 -24.38 14.78 11.21
N LYS A 20 -25.16 13.76 11.58
CA LYS A 20 -24.61 12.44 11.95
C LYS A 20 -23.92 11.74 10.78
N SER A 21 -24.50 11.86 9.57
CA SER A 21 -23.92 11.29 8.37
C SER A 21 -22.64 12.02 7.97
N TRP A 22 -22.66 13.36 8.09
CA TRP A 22 -21.47 14.17 7.91
C TRP A 22 -20.35 13.76 8.86
N GLN A 23 -20.63 13.67 10.16
CA GLN A 23 -19.61 13.33 11.14
C GLN A 23 -18.96 11.96 10.85
N ARG A 24 -19.77 10.95 10.52
CA ARG A 24 -19.25 9.62 10.14
C ARG A 24 -18.37 9.67 8.90
N LEU A 25 -18.79 10.40 7.87
CA LEU A 25 -18.03 10.58 6.65
C LEU A 25 -16.70 11.29 6.96
N TRP A 26 -16.76 12.37 7.71
CA TRP A 26 -15.56 13.15 8.04
C TRP A 26 -14.58 12.36 8.89
N ASP A 27 -15.05 11.65 9.89
CA ASP A 27 -14.21 10.78 10.72
C ASP A 27 -13.53 9.69 9.89
N ALA A 28 -14.26 9.06 8.96
CA ALA A 28 -13.68 8.09 8.03
C ALA A 28 -12.61 8.71 7.13
N ILE A 29 -12.84 9.93 6.61
CA ILE A 29 -11.84 10.67 5.83
C ILE A 29 -10.59 10.98 6.68
N GLN A 30 -10.77 11.43 7.94
CA GLN A 30 -9.62 11.70 8.80
C GLN A 30 -8.84 10.43 9.14
N GLN A 31 -9.53 9.32 9.39
CA GLN A 31 -8.87 8.02 9.63
C GLN A 31 -8.08 7.54 8.40
N SER A 32 -8.59 7.79 7.18
CA SER A 32 -7.91 7.39 5.95
C SER A 32 -6.60 8.13 5.67
N ARG A 33 -6.32 9.22 6.41
CA ARG A 33 -5.01 9.89 6.34
C ARG A 33 -3.87 9.03 6.88
N ASN A 34 -4.16 8.10 7.79
CA ASN A 34 -3.22 7.10 8.24
C ASN A 34 -3.29 5.91 7.29
N THR A 35 -2.29 5.76 6.45
CA THR A 35 -2.26 4.73 5.41
C THR A 35 -0.89 4.06 5.33
N THR A 36 -0.76 2.99 4.57
CA THR A 36 0.52 2.34 4.30
C THR A 36 1.04 2.73 2.92
N PHE A 37 2.31 2.51 2.67
CA PHE A 37 2.95 2.71 1.37
C PHE A 37 2.19 2.00 0.24
N GLU A 38 1.81 0.74 0.46
CA GLU A 38 1.10 -0.07 -0.54
C GLU A 38 -0.27 0.52 -0.88
N ARG A 39 -1.04 0.90 0.16
CA ARG A 39 -2.35 1.51 -0.05
C ARG A 39 -2.26 2.86 -0.74
N TYR A 40 -1.23 3.63 -0.42
CA TYR A 40 -0.97 4.89 -1.10
C TYR A 40 -0.71 4.65 -2.58
N LEU A 41 0.20 3.73 -2.95
CA LEU A 41 0.48 3.41 -4.35
C LEU A 41 -0.76 2.92 -5.11
N ILE A 42 -1.55 2.02 -4.49
CA ILE A 42 -2.79 1.53 -5.10
C ILE A 42 -3.79 2.67 -5.32
N SER A 43 -3.87 3.64 -4.40
CA SER A 43 -4.79 4.78 -4.55
C SER A 43 -4.41 5.75 -5.66
N MET A 44 -3.17 5.70 -6.16
CA MET A 44 -2.72 6.50 -7.32
C MET A 44 -3.21 5.95 -8.65
N ASP A 45 -3.80 4.76 -8.67
CA ASP A 45 -4.32 4.11 -9.88
C ASP A 45 -3.28 3.97 -11.01
N ILE A 46 -2.01 3.74 -10.63
CA ILE A 46 -0.96 3.42 -11.59
C ILE A 46 -1.29 2.06 -12.21
N PRO A 47 -1.43 1.96 -13.55
CA PRO A 47 -1.87 0.70 -14.17
C PRO A 47 -0.99 -0.48 -13.80
N MET A 48 -1.59 -1.60 -13.42
CA MET A 48 -0.97 -2.85 -12.96
C MET A 48 -0.29 -2.79 -11.58
N ILE A 49 -0.27 -1.66 -10.88
CA ILE A 49 0.14 -1.63 -9.48
C ILE A 49 -1.04 -2.07 -8.60
N GLY A 50 -1.06 -3.34 -8.25
CA GLY A 50 -1.96 -3.92 -7.26
C GLY A 50 -1.23 -4.33 -5.98
N ASN A 51 -1.86 -5.17 -5.15
CA ASN A 51 -1.30 -5.59 -3.87
C ASN A 51 0.08 -6.25 -3.98
N THR A 52 0.32 -7.07 -4.98
CA THR A 52 1.61 -7.77 -5.14
C THR A 52 2.71 -6.79 -5.52
N ALA A 53 2.50 -5.99 -6.57
CA ALA A 53 3.49 -5.04 -7.04
C ALA A 53 3.81 -3.97 -5.98
N SER A 54 2.80 -3.44 -5.29
CA SER A 54 3.01 -2.43 -4.23
C SER A 54 3.80 -2.97 -3.04
N LYS A 55 3.62 -4.25 -2.65
CA LYS A 55 4.43 -4.90 -1.61
C LYS A 55 5.89 -5.05 -2.02
N VAL A 56 6.16 -5.45 -3.26
CA VAL A 56 7.54 -5.54 -3.78
C VAL A 56 8.20 -4.17 -3.74
N LEU A 57 7.52 -3.13 -4.26
CA LEU A 57 8.01 -1.75 -4.24
C LEU A 57 8.25 -1.26 -2.81
N GLY A 58 7.32 -1.54 -1.88
CA GLY A 58 7.48 -1.16 -0.49
C GLY A 58 8.73 -1.72 0.17
N ARG A 59 9.05 -2.98 -0.08
CA ARG A 59 10.29 -3.62 0.43
C ARG A 59 11.55 -3.01 -0.19
N VAL A 60 11.55 -2.78 -1.50
CA VAL A 60 12.70 -2.27 -2.25
C VAL A 60 13.01 -0.81 -1.90
N PHE A 61 11.99 0.00 -1.71
CA PHE A 61 12.11 1.41 -1.39
C PHE A 61 11.81 1.73 0.09
N HIS A 62 12.01 0.76 0.97
CA HIS A 62 11.95 0.91 2.44
C HIS A 62 10.67 1.59 2.95
N TYR A 63 9.55 1.41 2.20
CA TYR A 63 8.25 2.04 2.47
C TYR A 63 8.35 3.58 2.51
N ASP A 64 9.27 4.13 1.73
CA ASP A 64 9.52 5.57 1.62
C ASP A 64 9.05 6.08 0.25
N LEU A 65 8.06 6.98 0.26
CA LEU A 65 7.46 7.53 -0.96
C LEU A 65 8.42 8.44 -1.73
N ASP A 66 9.29 9.16 -1.03
CA ASP A 66 10.27 10.04 -1.66
C ASP A 66 11.36 9.20 -2.33
N GLU A 67 11.85 8.15 -1.68
CA GLU A 67 12.82 7.23 -2.27
C GLU A 67 12.28 6.57 -3.54
N PHE A 68 11.02 6.13 -3.52
CA PHE A 68 10.36 5.57 -4.71
C PHE A 68 10.23 6.60 -5.84
N ARG A 69 9.73 7.80 -5.54
CA ARG A 69 9.61 8.89 -6.53
C ARG A 69 10.96 9.24 -7.13
N ASP A 70 11.98 9.42 -6.31
CA ASP A 70 13.32 9.80 -6.76
C ASP A 70 13.95 8.70 -7.62
N ALA A 71 13.68 7.43 -7.35
CA ALA A 71 14.06 6.31 -8.20
C ALA A 71 13.38 6.37 -9.57
N VAL A 72 12.08 6.68 -9.64
CA VAL A 72 11.37 6.87 -10.91
C VAL A 72 12.02 7.95 -11.75
N TYR A 73 12.29 9.14 -11.17
CA TYR A 73 12.94 10.25 -11.87
C TYR A 73 14.42 9.98 -12.19
N GLY A 74 15.08 9.17 -11.39
CA GLY A 74 16.43 8.67 -11.65
C GLY A 74 16.52 7.63 -12.77
N GLY A 75 15.39 7.21 -13.35
CA GLY A 75 15.34 6.22 -14.42
C GLY A 75 15.60 4.80 -13.93
N TYR A 76 15.18 4.46 -12.72
CA TYR A 76 15.32 3.12 -12.16
C TYR A 76 14.67 2.07 -13.05
N ASP A 77 15.41 0.99 -13.35
CA ASP A 77 14.92 -0.11 -14.15
C ASP A 77 14.11 -1.09 -13.28
N PHE A 78 12.78 -0.90 -13.26
CA PHE A 78 11.88 -1.77 -12.49
C PHE A 78 11.85 -3.22 -12.99
N ARG A 79 12.30 -3.51 -14.21
CA ARG A 79 12.31 -4.88 -14.79
C ARG A 79 13.26 -5.82 -14.05
N GLN A 80 14.18 -5.30 -13.26
CA GLN A 80 15.04 -6.11 -12.39
C GLN A 80 14.32 -6.67 -11.15
N LEU A 81 13.09 -6.20 -10.87
CA LEU A 81 12.30 -6.67 -9.75
C LEU A 81 11.49 -7.93 -10.12
N PRO A 82 11.25 -8.85 -9.17
CA PRO A 82 10.44 -10.03 -9.40
C PRO A 82 9.04 -9.66 -9.91
N ASP A 83 8.58 -10.32 -10.96
CA ASP A 83 7.25 -10.13 -11.60
C ASP A 83 7.03 -8.75 -12.25
N PHE A 84 8.08 -7.94 -12.41
CA PHE A 84 8.01 -6.66 -13.10
C PHE A 84 8.48 -6.81 -14.55
N GLY A 85 7.52 -6.88 -15.47
CA GLY A 85 7.78 -6.85 -16.90
C GLY A 85 7.88 -5.43 -17.45
N GLU A 86 8.17 -5.35 -18.76
CA GLU A 86 8.31 -4.08 -19.47
C GLU A 86 7.05 -3.20 -19.39
N THR A 87 5.85 -3.81 -19.44
CA THR A 87 4.59 -3.07 -19.34
C THR A 87 4.45 -2.34 -18.01
N LEU A 88 4.75 -3.00 -16.89
CA LEU A 88 4.65 -2.37 -15.58
C LEU A 88 5.74 -1.31 -15.39
N HIS A 89 6.96 -1.56 -15.88
CA HIS A 89 8.03 -0.58 -15.90
C HIS A 89 7.60 0.70 -16.63
N ASN A 90 7.07 0.56 -17.84
CA ASN A 90 6.60 1.70 -18.64
C ASN A 90 5.44 2.42 -17.95
N ASN A 91 4.45 1.69 -17.42
CA ASN A 91 3.31 2.29 -16.74
C ASN A 91 3.73 3.18 -15.55
N ILE A 92 4.74 2.76 -14.79
CA ILE A 92 5.25 3.57 -13.67
C ILE A 92 5.86 4.86 -14.19
N HIS A 93 6.77 4.79 -15.15
CA HIS A 93 7.43 5.98 -15.71
C HIS A 93 6.44 6.91 -16.42
N ASP A 94 5.56 6.37 -17.25
CA ASP A 94 4.56 7.14 -18.00
C ASP A 94 3.59 7.87 -17.06
N TRP A 95 3.19 7.23 -15.96
CA TRP A 95 2.30 7.82 -14.97
C TRP A 95 2.94 9.08 -14.34
N PHE A 96 4.20 9.02 -13.97
CA PHE A 96 4.94 10.16 -13.38
C PHE A 96 5.34 11.24 -14.41
N CYS A 97 5.30 10.93 -15.71
CA CYS A 97 5.50 11.92 -16.78
C CYS A 97 4.29 12.85 -16.96
N VAL A 98 3.12 12.52 -16.42
CA VAL A 98 1.93 13.35 -16.48
C VAL A 98 1.96 14.37 -15.34
N GLU A 99 2.01 15.66 -15.65
CA GLU A 99 2.14 16.75 -14.66
C GLU A 99 1.00 16.73 -13.62
N ASP A 100 -0.24 16.48 -14.07
CA ASP A 100 -1.40 16.40 -13.17
C ASP A 100 -1.26 15.25 -12.15
N ASN A 101 -0.73 14.11 -12.55
CA ASN A 101 -0.48 12.97 -11.68
C ASN A 101 0.58 13.29 -10.63
N PHE A 102 1.64 13.95 -11.05
CA PHE A 102 2.68 14.40 -10.14
C PHE A 102 2.16 15.40 -9.11
N CYS A 103 1.37 16.38 -9.54
CA CYS A 103 0.73 17.33 -8.63
C CYS A 103 -0.17 16.62 -7.61
N ILE A 104 -0.94 15.62 -8.04
CA ILE A 104 -1.79 14.81 -7.15
C ILE A 104 -0.92 14.03 -6.15
N TRP A 105 0.17 13.42 -6.60
CA TRP A 105 1.13 12.71 -5.75
C TRP A 105 1.65 13.60 -4.63
N GLU A 106 2.23 14.74 -4.98
CA GLU A 106 2.79 15.69 -4.03
C GLU A 106 1.71 16.23 -3.05
N GLU A 107 0.55 16.63 -3.57
CA GLU A 107 -0.52 17.17 -2.73
C GLU A 107 -1.03 16.14 -1.73
N LEU A 108 -1.26 14.90 -2.15
CA LEU A 108 -1.74 13.83 -1.28
C LEU A 108 -0.69 13.42 -0.25
N GLN A 109 0.58 13.37 -0.62
CA GLN A 109 1.67 13.05 0.30
C GLN A 109 1.71 14.02 1.47
N THR A 110 1.46 15.33 1.25
CA THR A 110 1.40 16.32 2.34
C THR A 110 0.22 16.11 3.30
N MET A 111 -0.82 15.40 2.87
CA MET A 111 -2.05 15.18 3.64
C MET A 111 -2.09 13.83 4.35
N MET A 112 -1.16 12.92 4.03
CA MET A 112 -1.14 11.55 4.51
C MET A 112 -0.02 11.31 5.52
N SER A 113 -0.26 10.36 6.41
CA SER A 113 0.74 9.80 7.32
C SER A 113 0.99 8.35 6.92
N ILE A 114 2.19 8.08 6.37
CA ILE A 114 2.54 6.74 5.92
C ILE A 114 3.06 5.94 7.11
N GLN A 115 2.34 4.88 7.43
CA GLN A 115 2.73 3.94 8.48
C GLN A 115 3.71 2.92 7.90
N LYS A 116 4.94 2.88 8.42
CA LYS A 116 5.90 1.83 8.09
C LYS A 116 5.52 0.55 8.85
N PRO A 117 5.64 -0.63 8.23
CA PRO A 117 5.37 -1.88 8.94
C PRO A 117 6.26 -2.02 10.18
N ALA A 118 5.67 -2.42 11.28
CA ALA A 118 6.40 -2.59 12.57
C ALA A 118 7.49 -3.69 12.53
N VAL A 119 7.64 -4.41 11.43
CA VAL A 119 8.47 -5.61 11.29
C VAL A 119 9.78 -5.36 10.53
N ALA A 120 10.03 -4.14 10.04
CA ALA A 120 11.22 -3.86 9.21
C ALA A 120 12.57 -3.98 9.97
N GLU A 121 12.57 -3.93 11.30
CA GLU A 121 13.82 -3.89 12.07
C GLU A 121 14.35 -5.27 12.54
N HIS A 122 13.63 -6.37 12.30
CA HIS A 122 14.02 -7.68 12.84
C HIS A 122 14.27 -8.80 11.82
N SER A 123 14.22 -8.52 10.51
CA SER A 123 14.28 -9.58 9.49
C SER A 123 15.67 -10.06 9.14
N GLU A 124 16.73 -9.31 9.38
CA GLU A 124 18.08 -9.71 8.93
C GLU A 124 18.75 -10.81 9.78
N ASN A 125 18.30 -11.05 11.02
CA ASN A 125 18.96 -11.97 11.93
C ASN A 125 18.19 -13.26 12.29
N ARG A 126 16.99 -13.51 11.71
CA ARG A 126 16.18 -14.71 12.03
C ARG A 126 16.07 -15.75 10.93
N VAL A 127 16.67 -15.52 9.76
CA VAL A 127 16.49 -16.39 8.58
C VAL A 127 17.28 -17.70 8.69
N GLN A 128 18.33 -17.77 9.50
CA GLN A 128 19.25 -18.93 9.47
C GLN A 128 18.79 -20.16 10.25
N ASP A 129 17.77 -20.08 11.12
CA ASP A 129 17.33 -21.25 11.94
C ASP A 129 15.79 -21.38 12.02
N ASN A 130 15.07 -20.90 11.02
CA ASN A 130 13.60 -20.94 11.01
C ASN A 130 13.10 -22.13 10.18
N PRO A 131 12.37 -23.11 10.77
CA PRO A 131 11.89 -24.30 10.09
C PRO A 131 10.87 -24.03 8.97
N PHE A 132 10.40 -22.80 8.83
CA PHE A 132 9.41 -22.39 7.82
C PHE A 132 10.03 -21.86 6.53
N VAL A 133 11.32 -21.53 6.52
CA VAL A 133 12.01 -20.98 5.33
C VAL A 133 11.84 -21.89 4.12
N GLY A 134 11.38 -21.33 3.01
CA GLY A 134 11.18 -22.04 1.74
C GLY A 134 10.00 -23.02 1.70
N LYS A 135 9.19 -23.11 2.77
CA LYS A 135 8.00 -23.97 2.80
C LYS A 135 6.75 -23.21 2.34
N THR A 136 5.83 -23.91 1.71
CA THR A 136 4.49 -23.37 1.42
C THR A 136 3.56 -23.71 2.59
N ILE A 137 2.97 -22.69 3.19
CA ILE A 137 2.04 -22.80 4.32
C ILE A 137 0.65 -22.40 3.84
N VAL A 138 -0.33 -23.28 4.07
CA VAL A 138 -1.73 -23.03 3.76
C VAL A 138 -2.51 -22.90 5.07
N VAL A 139 -3.17 -21.77 5.25
CA VAL A 139 -4.03 -21.54 6.42
C VAL A 139 -5.48 -21.83 6.05
N THR A 140 -6.05 -22.89 6.63
CA THR A 140 -7.40 -23.38 6.33
C THR A 140 -8.39 -23.03 7.45
N GLY A 141 -8.31 -21.86 8.03
CA GLY A 141 -9.21 -21.48 9.11
C GLY A 141 -8.95 -20.08 9.61
N LYS A 142 -9.67 -19.69 10.67
CA LYS A 142 -9.50 -18.42 11.34
C LYS A 142 -8.39 -18.55 12.38
N VAL A 143 -7.38 -17.70 12.31
CA VAL A 143 -6.26 -17.68 13.27
C VAL A 143 -6.31 -16.34 14.01
N GLU A 144 -6.82 -16.33 15.21
CA GLU A 144 -6.85 -15.13 16.04
C GLU A 144 -5.44 -14.87 16.66
N PRO A 145 -4.99 -13.62 16.75
CA PRO A 145 -5.71 -12.36 16.46
C PRO A 145 -5.56 -11.84 15.02
N TYR A 146 -5.07 -12.64 14.09
CA TYR A 146 -4.72 -12.20 12.74
C TYR A 146 -5.92 -12.19 11.79
N THR A 147 -5.96 -11.20 10.90
CA THR A 147 -6.76 -11.26 9.68
C THR A 147 -6.12 -12.23 8.68
N ARG A 148 -6.87 -12.61 7.62
CA ARG A 148 -6.32 -13.50 6.58
C ARG A 148 -5.11 -12.90 5.88
N ASP A 149 -5.13 -11.60 5.63
CA ASP A 149 -3.97 -10.90 5.05
C ASP A 149 -2.82 -10.80 6.05
N GLY A 150 -3.12 -10.50 7.31
CA GLY A 150 -2.11 -10.42 8.37
C GLY A 150 -1.40 -11.75 8.66
N ILE A 151 -2.08 -12.89 8.53
CA ILE A 151 -1.42 -14.21 8.68
C ILE A 151 -0.57 -14.55 7.45
N ASN A 152 -1.00 -14.17 6.25
CA ASN A 152 -0.20 -14.34 5.05
C ASN A 152 1.08 -13.49 5.11
N ASP A 153 0.97 -12.22 5.55
CA ASP A 153 2.13 -11.35 5.76
C ASP A 153 3.10 -11.91 6.81
N LEU A 154 2.57 -12.52 7.89
CA LEU A 154 3.38 -13.20 8.89
C LEU A 154 4.13 -14.41 8.29
N ILE A 155 3.45 -15.25 7.52
CA ILE A 155 4.05 -16.41 6.85
C ILE A 155 5.19 -15.97 5.94
N GLU A 156 4.98 -14.93 5.13
CA GLU A 156 6.00 -14.38 4.25
C GLU A 156 7.17 -13.77 5.04
N SER A 157 6.90 -13.09 6.15
CA SER A 157 7.94 -12.54 7.02
C SER A 157 8.84 -13.61 7.67
N LEU A 158 8.33 -14.83 7.82
CA LEU A 158 9.06 -15.99 8.29
C LEU A 158 9.84 -16.71 7.17
N GLY A 159 9.85 -16.16 5.95
CA GLY A 159 10.56 -16.76 4.81
C GLY A 159 9.83 -17.94 4.17
N ALA A 160 8.54 -18.13 4.47
CA ALA A 160 7.68 -19.12 3.86
C ALA A 160 6.81 -18.50 2.77
N HIS A 161 6.15 -19.33 1.95
CA HIS A 161 5.19 -18.91 0.95
C HIS A 161 3.75 -19.16 1.44
N ALA A 162 2.86 -18.17 1.38
CA ALA A 162 1.46 -18.35 1.68
C ALA A 162 0.76 -19.02 0.49
N GLY A 163 0.26 -20.25 0.67
CA GLY A 163 -0.48 -21.00 -0.34
C GLY A 163 -1.99 -20.82 -0.22
N SER A 164 -2.69 -20.85 -1.34
CA SER A 164 -4.17 -20.74 -1.39
C SER A 164 -4.88 -22.08 -1.28
N SER A 165 -4.20 -23.18 -1.57
CA SER A 165 -4.75 -24.56 -1.53
C SER A 165 -3.67 -25.59 -1.19
N VAL A 166 -4.11 -26.67 -0.57
CA VAL A 166 -3.27 -27.86 -0.37
C VAL A 166 -3.36 -28.71 -1.63
N SER A 167 -2.24 -28.99 -2.30
CA SER A 167 -2.15 -29.88 -3.45
C SER A 167 -1.75 -31.28 -3.00
#